data_eca74bcb68ddba037f14be1b854e6906
#
_entry.id   eca74bcb68ddba037f14be1b854e6906
#
_cell.length_a   1.000
_cell.length_b   1.000
_cell.length_c   1.000
_cell.angle_alpha   90.00
_cell.angle_beta   90.00
_cell.angle_gamma   90.00
#
_symmetry.space_group_name_H-M   'P 1'
#
loop_
_entity.id
_entity.type
_entity.pdbx_description
1 polymer ?
#
loop_
_entity_poly.entity_id
_entity_poly.type
_entity_poly.pdbx_seq_one_letter_code
_entity_poly.pdbx_strand_id
1 'polypeptide(L)'
;MEKKPFLTLQQVQEITKTYPTPFHIYDEKAIRENARKVKEAFAWNPGYKEYFAVKATPTPRLIQILHEEGFGCDCSSLPELQLSDVCGVKEHDIMFSSNVTPAEDYKLASDLNTIINFDDITHLDYYDKIGEWKETMSCRFNPGGDFVLNNSIMDTPQEAKYGMTREQLVEAFKYMKQKGVKHFGIHAFLASNTVANEYYPALARILFQLAVDVQKETGVHIAFINLSGGVGIPYRPSQEPNDIMAIGEGVHQAYDEVLVPAGMDDVAIYTEMGRFILGPYGALVAQCIHQKHTYKEYAGLDACAANLMRPAMYGA
;
A
#
# COMPACT_ATOMS: atom_id res chain seq x y z
N MET A 1 -13.88 20.54 -1.05
CA MET A 1 -13.79 20.83 0.42
C MET A 1 -12.65 21.79 0.66
N GLU A 2 -12.83 22.85 1.45
CA GLU A 2 -11.74 23.77 1.83
C GLU A 2 -10.82 23.08 2.85
N LYS A 3 -9.53 22.91 2.51
CA LYS A 3 -8.53 22.33 3.43
C LYS A 3 -8.14 23.38 4.46
N LYS A 4 -8.42 23.13 5.72
CA LYS A 4 -7.97 23.98 6.84
C LYS A 4 -6.69 23.40 7.43
N PRO A 5 -5.68 24.24 7.73
CA PRO A 5 -4.51 23.80 8.49
C PRO A 5 -4.95 23.23 9.84
N PHE A 6 -4.32 22.12 10.26
CA PHE A 6 -4.57 21.55 11.60
C PHE A 6 -3.80 22.27 12.71
N LEU A 7 -2.98 23.28 12.34
CA LEU A 7 -2.24 24.14 13.26
C LEU A 7 -2.71 25.59 13.12
N THR A 8 -2.75 26.29 14.22
CA THR A 8 -2.89 27.74 14.27
C THR A 8 -1.56 28.43 13.98
N LEU A 9 -1.60 29.69 13.54
CA LEU A 9 -0.40 30.50 13.35
C LEU A 9 0.45 30.60 14.63
N GLN A 10 -0.23 30.76 15.78
CA GLN A 10 0.46 30.82 17.08
C GLN A 10 1.22 29.53 17.41
N GLN A 11 0.62 28.37 17.12
CA GLN A 11 1.30 27.08 17.29
C GLN A 11 2.53 26.95 16.37
N VAL A 12 2.39 27.32 15.10
CA VAL A 12 3.52 27.34 14.16
C VAL A 12 4.64 28.24 14.67
N GLN A 13 4.32 29.46 15.09
CA GLN A 13 5.30 30.42 15.65
C GLN A 13 6.03 29.88 16.90
N GLU A 14 5.32 29.14 17.75
CA GLU A 14 5.95 28.52 18.93
C GLU A 14 6.88 27.37 18.53
N ILE A 15 6.45 26.50 17.62
CA ILE A 15 7.24 25.37 17.13
C ILE A 15 8.52 25.85 16.43
N THR A 16 8.43 26.90 15.63
CA THR A 16 9.58 27.45 14.89
C THR A 16 10.66 28.06 15.77
N LYS A 17 10.38 28.34 17.04
CA LYS A 17 11.43 28.75 18.01
C LYS A 17 12.42 27.62 18.31
N THR A 18 11.97 26.36 18.21
CA THR A 18 12.77 25.17 18.51
C THR A 18 13.23 24.48 17.24
N TYR A 19 12.36 24.41 16.24
CA TYR A 19 12.60 23.70 14.99
C TYR A 19 12.61 24.71 13.82
N PRO A 20 13.77 25.00 13.24
CA PRO A 20 13.87 25.94 12.11
C PRO A 20 13.19 25.35 10.87
N THR A 21 12.54 26.21 10.09
CA THR A 21 11.97 25.85 8.76
C THR A 21 13.09 25.55 7.75
N PRO A 22 12.84 24.73 6.70
CA PRO A 22 11.60 23.98 6.48
C PRO A 22 11.55 22.64 7.23
N PHE A 23 10.38 22.22 7.67
CA PHE A 23 10.16 20.90 8.27
C PHE A 23 8.79 20.34 7.96
N HIS A 24 8.66 19.01 8.02
CA HIS A 24 7.37 18.33 7.97
C HIS A 24 6.80 18.17 9.37
N ILE A 25 5.49 18.38 9.50
CA ILE A 25 4.75 18.16 10.74
C ILE A 25 3.55 17.27 10.47
N TYR A 26 3.20 16.42 11.44
CA TYR A 26 2.13 15.45 11.34
C TYR A 26 1.19 15.54 12.54
N ASP A 27 -0.11 15.33 12.30
CA ASP A 27 -1.13 15.21 13.35
C ASP A 27 -1.25 13.75 13.79
N GLU A 28 -0.54 13.37 14.84
CA GLU A 28 -0.53 12.00 15.37
C GLU A 28 -1.94 11.53 15.75
N LYS A 29 -2.75 12.41 16.37
CA LYS A 29 -4.11 12.06 16.80
C LYS A 29 -4.97 11.68 15.59
N ALA A 30 -4.96 12.51 14.55
CA ALA A 30 -5.75 12.27 13.34
C ALA A 30 -5.25 11.04 12.56
N ILE A 31 -3.94 10.78 12.55
CA ILE A 31 -3.36 9.54 11.97
C ILE A 31 -3.90 8.31 12.68
N ARG A 32 -3.89 8.29 14.02
CA ARG A 32 -4.42 7.16 14.82
C ARG A 32 -5.92 6.96 14.60
N GLU A 33 -6.69 8.05 14.57
CA GLU A 33 -8.13 8.00 14.31
C GLU A 33 -8.41 7.42 12.91
N ASN A 34 -7.64 7.84 11.90
CA ASN A 34 -7.77 7.29 10.55
C ASN A 34 -7.36 5.81 10.46
N ALA A 35 -6.29 5.41 11.14
CA ALA A 35 -5.87 4.01 11.20
C ALA A 35 -6.97 3.12 11.80
N ARG A 36 -7.60 3.56 12.88
CA ARG A 36 -8.74 2.85 13.50
C ARG A 36 -9.95 2.78 12.59
N LYS A 37 -10.26 3.87 11.88
CA LYS A 37 -11.35 3.91 10.89
C LYS A 37 -11.12 2.92 9.74
N VAL A 38 -9.89 2.79 9.25
CA VAL A 38 -9.56 1.78 8.23
C VAL A 38 -9.79 0.37 8.76
N LYS A 39 -9.34 0.07 9.97
CA LYS A 39 -9.60 -1.24 10.61
C LYS A 39 -11.09 -1.51 10.81
N GLU A 40 -11.85 -0.51 11.21
CA GLU A 40 -13.30 -0.60 11.39
C GLU A 40 -14.01 -0.96 10.07
N ALA A 41 -13.59 -0.33 8.95
CA ALA A 41 -14.18 -0.56 7.64
C ALA A 41 -14.05 -2.02 7.16
N PHE A 42 -13.04 -2.74 7.63
CA PHE A 42 -12.77 -4.13 7.28
C PHE A 42 -12.94 -5.10 8.46
N ALA A 43 -13.52 -4.65 9.58
CA ALA A 43 -13.68 -5.47 10.80
C ALA A 43 -14.60 -6.70 10.60
N TRP A 44 -15.37 -6.75 9.52
CA TRP A 44 -16.17 -7.91 9.11
C TRP A 44 -15.31 -9.11 8.73
N ASN A 45 -14.05 -8.93 8.31
CA ASN A 45 -13.09 -9.98 8.01
C ASN A 45 -12.13 -10.18 9.21
N PRO A 46 -12.21 -11.29 9.97
CA PRO A 46 -11.38 -11.50 11.16
C PRO A 46 -9.87 -11.55 10.88
N GLY A 47 -9.51 -11.90 9.63
CA GLY A 47 -8.13 -11.97 9.18
C GLY A 47 -7.60 -10.65 8.60
N TYR A 48 -8.40 -9.58 8.57
CA TYR A 48 -8.00 -8.33 7.96
C TYR A 48 -6.71 -7.76 8.54
N LYS A 49 -5.83 -7.30 7.63
CA LYS A 49 -4.62 -6.58 8.01
C LYS A 49 -4.28 -5.47 7.01
N GLU A 50 -4.00 -4.30 7.54
CA GLU A 50 -3.39 -3.22 6.77
C GLU A 50 -1.87 -3.29 6.91
N TYR A 51 -1.16 -3.27 5.79
CA TYR A 51 0.29 -3.13 5.70
C TYR A 51 0.60 -1.73 5.18
N PHE A 52 1.07 -0.85 6.05
CA PHE A 52 1.42 0.50 5.65
C PHE A 52 2.53 0.50 4.61
N ALA A 53 2.29 1.13 3.45
CA ALA A 53 3.30 1.26 2.40
C ALA A 53 4.43 2.20 2.84
N VAL A 54 5.56 1.65 3.26
CA VAL A 54 6.70 2.39 3.86
C VAL A 54 7.24 3.45 2.91
N LYS A 55 7.26 3.17 1.60
CA LYS A 55 7.67 4.13 0.56
C LYS A 55 6.91 5.45 0.57
N ALA A 56 5.69 5.47 1.11
CA ALA A 56 4.89 6.71 1.17
C ALA A 56 5.48 7.73 2.14
N THR A 57 6.02 7.27 3.27
CA THR A 57 6.67 8.14 4.26
C THR A 57 7.58 7.29 5.16
N PRO A 58 8.85 7.08 4.79
CA PRO A 58 9.78 6.20 5.51
C PRO A 58 10.33 6.89 6.78
N THR A 59 9.45 7.25 7.69
CA THR A 59 9.80 7.96 8.95
C THR A 59 9.58 7.02 10.13
N PRO A 60 10.63 6.68 10.92
CA PRO A 60 10.55 5.68 11.99
C PRO A 60 9.39 5.89 12.96
N ARG A 61 9.20 7.11 13.46
CA ARG A 61 8.13 7.38 14.43
C ARG A 61 6.73 7.17 13.84
N LEU A 62 6.51 7.47 12.56
CA LEU A 62 5.22 7.24 11.90
C LEU A 62 4.94 5.75 11.71
N ILE A 63 5.97 4.96 11.36
CA ILE A 63 5.87 3.50 11.29
C ILE A 63 5.50 2.92 12.65
N GLN A 64 6.17 3.36 13.72
CA GLN A 64 5.87 2.93 15.10
C GLN A 64 4.44 3.26 15.52
N ILE A 65 3.96 4.49 15.22
CA ILE A 65 2.58 4.90 15.51
C ILE A 65 1.57 3.98 14.83
N LEU A 66 1.78 3.66 13.55
CA LEU A 66 0.89 2.77 12.81
C LEU A 66 0.99 1.32 13.30
N HIS A 67 2.19 0.86 13.65
CA HIS A 67 2.38 -0.46 14.25
C HIS A 67 1.71 -0.57 15.64
N GLU A 68 1.77 0.47 16.46
CA GLU A 68 1.01 0.56 17.73
C GLU A 68 -0.51 0.47 17.51
N GLU A 69 -1.03 0.90 16.37
CA GLU A 69 -2.44 0.72 15.97
C GLU A 69 -2.72 -0.66 15.32
N GLY A 70 -1.72 -1.53 15.21
CA GLY A 70 -1.82 -2.90 14.70
C GLY A 70 -1.57 -3.06 13.20
N PHE A 71 -1.00 -2.07 12.53
CA PHE A 71 -0.60 -2.17 11.14
C PHE A 71 0.72 -2.94 10.98
N GLY A 72 0.86 -3.66 9.87
CA GLY A 72 2.13 -4.14 9.36
C GLY A 72 2.80 -3.11 8.45
N CYS A 73 3.87 -3.54 7.76
CA CYS A 73 4.58 -2.74 6.77
C CYS A 73 4.61 -3.45 5.41
N ASP A 74 4.26 -2.74 4.33
CA ASP A 74 4.61 -3.12 2.97
C ASP A 74 5.95 -2.50 2.61
N CYS A 75 6.93 -3.35 2.29
CA CYS A 75 8.29 -2.99 1.94
C CYS A 75 8.59 -3.39 0.50
N SER A 76 9.24 -2.49 -0.25
CA SER A 76 9.59 -2.73 -1.66
C SER A 76 11.10 -2.70 -1.91
N SER A 77 11.92 -2.55 -0.87
CA SER A 77 13.38 -2.44 -0.96
C SER A 77 14.09 -2.81 0.34
N LEU A 78 15.40 -3.09 0.25
CA LEU A 78 16.26 -3.36 1.40
C LEU A 78 16.18 -2.29 2.51
N PRO A 79 16.28 -0.97 2.21
CA PRO A 79 16.17 0.04 3.25
C PRO A 79 14.82 0.04 3.98
N GLU A 80 13.73 -0.27 3.28
CA GLU A 80 12.40 -0.35 3.89
C GLU A 80 12.28 -1.57 4.82
N LEU A 81 12.85 -2.72 4.46
CA LEU A 81 12.94 -3.90 5.32
C LEU A 81 13.74 -3.58 6.60
N GLN A 82 14.94 -3.00 6.45
CA GLN A 82 15.78 -2.60 7.57
C GLN A 82 15.08 -1.61 8.50
N LEU A 83 14.42 -0.61 7.91
CA LEU A 83 13.69 0.40 8.66
C LEU A 83 12.53 -0.20 9.46
N SER A 84 11.75 -1.07 8.85
CA SER A 84 10.62 -1.75 9.50
C SER A 84 11.10 -2.62 10.65
N ASP A 85 12.17 -3.40 10.45
CA ASP A 85 12.78 -4.24 11.48
C ASP A 85 13.28 -3.43 12.68
N VAL A 86 13.98 -2.31 12.44
CA VAL A 86 14.46 -1.39 13.50
C VAL A 86 13.29 -0.71 14.24
N CYS A 87 12.16 -0.46 13.55
CA CYS A 87 10.96 0.07 14.18
C CYS A 87 10.19 -0.94 15.04
N GLY A 88 10.60 -2.22 15.04
CA GLY A 88 9.99 -3.28 15.84
C GLY A 88 8.93 -4.10 15.11
N VAL A 89 8.69 -3.84 13.83
CA VAL A 89 7.80 -4.65 13.00
C VAL A 89 8.51 -5.94 12.61
N LYS A 90 7.89 -7.11 12.79
CA LYS A 90 8.56 -8.39 12.69
C LYS A 90 7.77 -9.41 11.87
N GLU A 91 8.52 -10.33 11.25
CA GLU A 91 7.97 -11.53 10.60
C GLU A 91 6.82 -11.24 9.63
N HIS A 92 5.68 -11.90 9.81
CA HIS A 92 4.49 -11.76 8.98
C HIS A 92 3.78 -10.40 9.15
N ASP A 93 4.28 -9.51 10.01
CA ASP A 93 3.87 -8.11 10.03
C ASP A 93 4.60 -7.29 8.95
N ILE A 94 5.51 -7.92 8.20
CA ILE A 94 6.16 -7.33 7.03
C ILE A 94 5.73 -8.10 5.78
N MET A 95 5.13 -7.40 4.81
CA MET A 95 4.94 -7.84 3.44
C MET A 95 6.11 -7.30 2.60
N PHE A 96 6.77 -8.17 1.82
CA PHE A 96 7.83 -7.74 0.91
C PHE A 96 7.40 -7.87 -0.54
N SER A 97 7.09 -6.75 -1.18
CA SER A 97 6.48 -6.64 -2.51
C SER A 97 7.38 -5.86 -3.49
N SER A 98 8.50 -6.45 -3.90
CA SER A 98 9.44 -5.86 -4.86
C SER A 98 9.22 -6.44 -6.27
N ASN A 99 9.51 -5.66 -7.33
CA ASN A 99 9.29 -6.07 -8.71
C ASN A 99 10.57 -6.28 -9.54
N VAL A 100 11.69 -5.74 -9.08
CA VAL A 100 13.04 -6.00 -9.64
C VAL A 100 13.95 -6.19 -8.43
N THR A 101 14.04 -7.42 -7.94
CA THR A 101 14.52 -7.71 -6.60
C THR A 101 15.95 -8.22 -6.61
N PRO A 102 16.93 -7.47 -6.05
CA PRO A 102 18.28 -7.95 -5.84
C PRO A 102 18.33 -9.14 -4.87
N ALA A 103 19.41 -9.93 -4.96
CA ALA A 103 19.61 -11.09 -4.09
C ALA A 103 19.67 -10.72 -2.60
N GLU A 104 20.27 -9.59 -2.28
CA GLU A 104 20.39 -9.09 -0.90
C GLU A 104 19.04 -8.72 -0.28
N ASP A 105 18.12 -8.19 -1.08
CA ASP A 105 16.76 -7.85 -0.63
C ASP A 105 15.98 -9.14 -0.30
N TYR A 106 16.02 -10.15 -1.19
CA TYR A 106 15.41 -11.44 -0.94
C TYR A 106 16.02 -12.16 0.26
N LYS A 107 17.36 -12.07 0.39
CA LYS A 107 18.04 -12.68 1.53
C LYS A 107 17.56 -12.06 2.84
N LEU A 108 17.53 -10.75 2.94
CA LEU A 108 17.05 -10.06 4.14
C LEU A 108 15.58 -10.36 4.42
N ALA A 109 14.72 -10.33 3.40
CA ALA A 109 13.30 -10.66 3.55
C ALA A 109 13.10 -12.09 4.07
N SER A 110 13.89 -13.04 3.59
CA SER A 110 13.91 -14.43 4.06
C SER A 110 14.43 -14.55 5.50
N ASP A 111 15.53 -13.88 5.83
CA ASP A 111 16.14 -13.89 7.17
C ASP A 111 15.20 -13.28 8.23
N LEU A 112 14.43 -12.26 7.86
CA LEU A 112 13.41 -11.62 8.70
C LEU A 112 12.08 -12.40 8.77
N ASN A 113 11.96 -13.51 8.06
CA ASN A 113 10.74 -14.33 8.00
C ASN A 113 9.49 -13.54 7.55
N THR A 114 9.66 -12.64 6.58
CA THR A 114 8.57 -11.82 6.03
C THR A 114 7.66 -12.61 5.09
N ILE A 115 6.48 -12.09 4.78
CA ILE A 115 5.67 -12.61 3.68
C ILE A 115 6.24 -12.08 2.38
N ILE A 116 6.90 -12.93 1.60
CA ILE A 116 7.45 -12.55 0.29
C ILE A 116 6.36 -12.69 -0.77
N ASN A 117 6.18 -11.63 -1.55
CA ASN A 117 5.27 -11.57 -2.69
C ASN A 117 6.08 -11.55 -4.00
N PHE A 118 6.07 -12.66 -4.74
CA PHE A 118 6.78 -12.77 -6.01
C PHE A 118 6.04 -12.03 -7.12
N ASP A 119 6.76 -11.17 -7.81
CA ASP A 119 6.23 -10.34 -8.90
C ASP A 119 6.17 -11.08 -10.24
N ASP A 120 7.12 -11.97 -10.50
CA ASP A 120 7.25 -12.70 -11.76
C ASP A 120 7.65 -14.16 -11.53
N ILE A 121 7.27 -15.04 -12.45
CA ILE A 121 7.56 -16.47 -12.37
C ILE A 121 9.07 -16.77 -12.35
N THR A 122 9.89 -15.95 -13.02
CA THR A 122 11.33 -16.11 -13.04
C THR A 122 11.99 -15.83 -11.69
N HIS A 123 11.29 -15.12 -10.81
CA HIS A 123 11.76 -14.85 -9.43
C HIS A 123 11.81 -16.13 -8.58
N LEU A 124 11.00 -17.13 -8.88
CA LEU A 124 10.96 -18.39 -8.11
C LEU A 124 12.28 -19.15 -8.19
N ASP A 125 12.77 -19.38 -9.41
CA ASP A 125 14.06 -20.05 -9.63
C ASP A 125 15.25 -19.22 -9.13
N TYR A 126 15.11 -17.90 -9.15
CA TYR A 126 16.11 -16.99 -8.63
C TYR A 126 16.16 -17.06 -7.10
N TYR A 127 15.00 -17.02 -6.45
CA TYR A 127 14.85 -17.10 -5.00
C TYR A 127 15.30 -18.46 -4.45
N ASP A 128 15.07 -19.55 -5.17
CA ASP A 128 15.49 -20.90 -4.79
C ASP A 128 17.01 -21.04 -4.50
N LYS A 129 17.80 -20.12 -5.04
CA LYS A 129 19.27 -20.07 -4.85
C LYS A 129 19.72 -19.14 -3.73
N ILE A 130 18.78 -18.37 -3.14
CA ILE A 130 19.09 -17.25 -2.26
C ILE A 130 18.46 -17.40 -0.89
N GLY A 131 17.17 -17.74 -0.85
CA GLY A 131 16.37 -17.74 0.35
C GLY A 131 15.86 -19.11 0.74
N GLU A 132 15.15 -19.15 1.85
CA GLU A 132 14.46 -20.34 2.33
C GLU A 132 12.96 -20.23 2.09
N TRP A 133 12.36 -21.28 1.52
CA TRP A 133 10.92 -21.35 1.33
C TRP A 133 10.20 -21.37 2.67
N LYS A 134 9.23 -20.48 2.85
CA LYS A 134 8.43 -20.36 4.06
C LYS A 134 7.03 -20.95 3.82
N GLU A 135 6.32 -21.23 4.90
CA GLU A 135 4.96 -21.79 4.80
C GLU A 135 3.94 -20.80 4.21
N THR A 136 4.17 -19.48 4.37
CA THR A 136 3.28 -18.42 3.89
C THR A 136 4.00 -17.55 2.88
N MET A 137 3.55 -17.56 1.64
CA MET A 137 4.14 -16.77 0.54
C MET A 137 3.04 -16.33 -0.44
N SER A 138 3.34 -15.35 -1.26
CA SER A 138 2.38 -14.72 -2.18
C SER A 138 2.93 -14.56 -3.57
N CYS A 139 2.05 -14.43 -4.55
CA CYS A 139 2.39 -14.00 -5.91
C CYS A 139 1.52 -12.83 -6.35
N ARG A 140 2.12 -11.92 -7.12
CA ARG A 140 1.40 -10.80 -7.72
C ARG A 140 0.77 -11.24 -9.03
N PHE A 141 -0.51 -10.95 -9.16
CA PHE A 141 -1.30 -11.19 -10.36
C PHE A 141 -1.46 -9.90 -11.18
N ASN A 142 -1.38 -10.04 -12.51
CA ASN A 142 -1.74 -9.00 -13.47
C ASN A 142 -2.96 -9.49 -14.28
N PRO A 143 -4.12 -8.84 -14.17
CA PRO A 143 -5.32 -9.26 -14.90
C PRO A 143 -5.21 -9.08 -16.41
N GLY A 144 -4.23 -8.28 -16.90
CA GLY A 144 -4.19 -7.89 -18.31
C GLY A 144 -5.43 -7.07 -18.73
N GLY A 145 -5.59 -6.90 -20.04
CA GLY A 145 -6.78 -6.24 -20.61
C GLY A 145 -6.96 -4.79 -20.22
N ASP A 146 -8.20 -4.30 -20.37
CA ASP A 146 -8.57 -2.90 -20.19
C ASP A 146 -9.18 -2.61 -18.80
N PHE A 147 -8.70 -3.24 -17.73
CA PHE A 147 -9.13 -2.88 -16.39
C PHE A 147 -8.61 -1.47 -16.07
N VAL A 148 -9.33 -0.45 -16.58
CA VAL A 148 -9.00 0.96 -16.45
C VAL A 148 -10.07 1.64 -15.61
N LEU A 149 -9.73 1.97 -14.38
CA LEU A 149 -10.43 3.02 -13.65
C LEU A 149 -9.52 4.26 -13.70
N ASN A 150 -9.80 5.16 -14.64
CA ASN A 150 -9.20 6.48 -14.90
C ASN A 150 -8.11 6.91 -13.93
N ASN A 151 -6.89 6.43 -14.14
CA ASN A 151 -5.75 6.82 -13.34
C ASN A 151 -4.58 7.16 -14.28
N SER A 152 -4.25 8.45 -14.38
CA SER A 152 -3.15 8.96 -15.21
C SER A 152 -1.74 8.65 -14.66
N ILE A 153 -1.63 7.92 -13.56
CA ILE A 153 -0.36 7.67 -12.86
C ILE A 153 0.20 6.27 -13.17
N MET A 154 -0.65 5.34 -13.58
CA MET A 154 -0.25 3.98 -13.90
C MET A 154 -0.68 3.61 -15.32
N ASP A 155 0.14 2.79 -15.96
CA ASP A 155 -0.16 2.18 -17.25
C ASP A 155 -1.38 1.26 -17.14
N THR A 156 -1.99 0.94 -18.28
CA THR A 156 -3.01 -0.12 -18.30
C THR A 156 -2.39 -1.44 -17.85
N PRO A 157 -3.14 -2.37 -17.23
CA PRO A 157 -2.57 -3.64 -16.77
C PRO A 157 -1.79 -4.40 -17.82
N GLN A 158 -2.21 -4.30 -19.08
CA GLN A 158 -1.52 -4.95 -20.22
C GLN A 158 -0.14 -4.36 -20.50
N GLU A 159 0.08 -3.08 -20.23
CA GLU A 159 1.36 -2.38 -20.43
C GLU A 159 2.17 -2.30 -19.12
N ALA A 160 1.53 -2.59 -17.98
CA ALA A 160 2.19 -2.55 -16.68
C ALA A 160 3.15 -3.72 -16.53
N LYS A 161 4.34 -3.45 -16.00
CA LYS A 161 5.40 -4.45 -15.75
C LYS A 161 5.13 -5.36 -14.55
N TYR A 162 4.05 -5.16 -13.82
CA TYR A 162 3.80 -5.80 -12.52
C TYR A 162 2.94 -7.04 -12.65
N GLY A 163 3.41 -8.13 -12.04
CA GLY A 163 2.62 -9.32 -11.82
C GLY A 163 2.63 -10.35 -12.95
N MET A 164 2.18 -11.54 -12.61
CA MET A 164 2.10 -12.74 -13.45
C MET A 164 0.77 -12.81 -14.17
N THR A 165 0.74 -13.41 -15.37
CA THR A 165 -0.51 -13.83 -15.99
C THR A 165 -1.19 -14.93 -15.15
N ARG A 166 -2.45 -15.25 -15.46
CA ARG A 166 -3.18 -16.33 -14.78
C ARG A 166 -2.44 -17.68 -14.90
N GLU A 167 -1.96 -17.99 -16.09
CA GLU A 167 -1.24 -19.25 -16.37
C GLU A 167 0.07 -19.33 -15.57
N GLN A 168 0.83 -18.25 -15.54
CA GLN A 168 2.06 -18.13 -14.75
C GLN A 168 1.77 -18.25 -13.26
N LEU A 169 0.68 -17.65 -12.75
CA LEU A 169 0.28 -17.75 -11.36
C LEU A 169 -0.03 -19.20 -10.95
N VAL A 170 -0.77 -19.93 -11.79
CA VAL A 170 -1.08 -21.36 -11.57
C VAL A 170 0.20 -22.19 -11.55
N GLU A 171 1.12 -21.95 -12.46
CA GLU A 171 2.42 -22.63 -12.50
C GLU A 171 3.26 -22.29 -11.25
N ALA A 172 3.33 -21.04 -10.89
CA ALA A 172 4.01 -20.55 -9.68
C ALA A 172 3.49 -21.24 -8.42
N PHE A 173 2.18 -21.33 -8.26
CA PHE A 173 1.57 -21.97 -7.08
C PHE A 173 1.84 -23.48 -7.03
N LYS A 174 1.82 -24.18 -8.18
CA LYS A 174 2.23 -25.58 -8.24
C LYS A 174 3.67 -25.77 -7.84
N TYR A 175 4.56 -24.88 -8.31
CA TYR A 175 5.99 -24.89 -7.95
C TYR A 175 6.19 -24.64 -6.45
N MET A 176 5.60 -23.59 -5.92
CA MET A 176 5.70 -23.21 -4.50
C MET A 176 5.15 -24.32 -3.58
N LYS A 177 4.07 -25.00 -3.98
CA LYS A 177 3.53 -26.17 -3.26
C LYS A 177 4.57 -27.29 -3.16
N GLN A 178 5.34 -27.56 -4.23
CA GLN A 178 6.42 -28.57 -4.19
C GLN A 178 7.57 -28.16 -3.25
N LYS A 179 7.74 -26.86 -3.02
CA LYS A 179 8.74 -26.30 -2.09
C LYS A 179 8.28 -26.27 -0.63
N GLY A 180 7.05 -26.68 -0.35
CA GLY A 180 6.53 -26.77 1.02
C GLY A 180 5.70 -25.58 1.47
N VAL A 181 5.34 -24.65 0.59
CA VAL A 181 4.40 -23.55 0.90
C VAL A 181 3.02 -24.15 1.18
N LYS A 182 2.37 -23.67 2.25
CA LYS A 182 1.05 -24.15 2.71
C LYS A 182 -0.04 -23.09 2.61
N HIS A 183 0.32 -21.84 2.86
CA HIS A 183 -0.58 -20.69 2.87
C HIS A 183 -0.23 -19.74 1.73
N PHE A 184 -1.08 -19.74 0.72
CA PHE A 184 -0.83 -19.00 -0.52
C PHE A 184 -1.57 -17.66 -0.50
N GLY A 185 -0.88 -16.59 -0.86
CA GLY A 185 -1.47 -15.27 -1.06
C GLY A 185 -1.58 -14.89 -2.54
N ILE A 186 -2.63 -14.16 -2.87
CA ILE A 186 -2.78 -13.47 -4.16
C ILE A 186 -2.72 -11.98 -3.90
N HIS A 187 -1.90 -11.28 -4.68
CA HIS A 187 -1.72 -9.84 -4.62
C HIS A 187 -1.98 -9.23 -6.00
N ALA A 188 -2.47 -7.99 -6.07
CA ALA A 188 -2.47 -7.22 -7.31
C ALA A 188 -2.15 -5.75 -7.04
N PHE A 189 -1.44 -5.10 -7.97
CA PHE A 189 -1.09 -3.68 -7.88
C PHE A 189 -1.47 -2.98 -9.20
N LEU A 190 -2.63 -2.33 -9.24
CA LEU A 190 -3.22 -1.79 -10.47
C LEU A 190 -3.50 -0.29 -10.43
N ALA A 191 -3.37 0.37 -9.28
CA ALA A 191 -3.71 1.77 -9.16
C ALA A 191 -2.88 2.53 -8.13
N SER A 192 -2.83 3.85 -8.32
CA SER A 192 -2.27 4.81 -7.36
C SER A 192 -3.10 6.09 -7.37
N ASN A 193 -3.55 6.54 -6.20
CA ASN A 193 -4.37 7.74 -6.00
C ASN A 193 -5.72 7.71 -6.74
N THR A 194 -6.42 6.61 -6.67
CA THR A 194 -7.77 6.50 -7.23
C THR A 194 -8.78 7.16 -6.28
N VAL A 195 -9.51 8.15 -6.79
CA VAL A 195 -10.56 8.86 -6.04
C VAL A 195 -11.91 8.35 -6.54
N ALA A 196 -12.18 7.06 -6.29
CA ALA A 196 -13.42 6.36 -6.66
C ALA A 196 -13.63 5.20 -5.68
N ASN A 197 -14.74 5.19 -4.98
CA ASN A 197 -15.07 4.15 -4.00
C ASN A 197 -15.25 2.76 -4.64
N GLU A 198 -15.63 2.72 -5.93
CA GLU A 198 -15.96 1.51 -6.68
C GLU A 198 -14.70 0.70 -7.07
N TYR A 199 -13.52 1.30 -6.99
CA TYR A 199 -12.28 0.66 -7.44
C TYR A 199 -11.96 -0.62 -6.66
N TYR A 200 -11.94 -0.55 -5.32
CA TYR A 200 -11.60 -1.71 -4.48
C TYR A 200 -12.63 -2.84 -4.58
N PRO A 201 -13.94 -2.57 -4.51
CA PRO A 201 -14.93 -3.62 -4.75
C PRO A 201 -14.81 -4.29 -6.13
N ALA A 202 -14.51 -3.53 -7.18
CA ALA A 202 -14.30 -4.08 -8.51
C ALA A 202 -13.03 -4.96 -8.59
N LEU A 203 -11.92 -4.50 -8.02
CA LEU A 203 -10.69 -5.28 -7.92
C LEU A 203 -10.90 -6.55 -7.09
N ALA A 204 -11.59 -6.44 -5.95
CA ALA A 204 -11.90 -7.56 -5.08
C ALA A 204 -12.66 -8.66 -5.83
N ARG A 205 -13.70 -8.33 -6.61
CA ARG A 205 -14.44 -9.33 -7.41
C ARG A 205 -13.54 -10.10 -8.37
N ILE A 206 -12.61 -9.42 -9.04
CA ILE A 206 -11.65 -10.05 -9.96
C ILE A 206 -10.74 -11.02 -9.20
N LEU A 207 -10.14 -10.56 -8.10
CA LEU A 207 -9.20 -11.38 -7.34
C LEU A 207 -9.89 -12.54 -6.60
N PHE A 208 -11.10 -12.34 -6.12
CA PHE A 208 -11.88 -13.39 -5.47
C PHE A 208 -12.25 -14.49 -6.46
N GLN A 209 -12.72 -14.12 -7.65
CA GLN A 209 -13.01 -15.12 -8.69
C GLN A 209 -11.75 -15.87 -9.12
N LEU A 210 -10.63 -15.14 -9.29
CA LEU A 210 -9.34 -15.75 -9.59
C LEU A 210 -8.92 -16.75 -8.49
N ALA A 211 -9.09 -16.38 -7.22
CA ALA A 211 -8.74 -17.23 -6.09
C ALA A 211 -9.53 -18.53 -6.10
N VAL A 212 -10.84 -18.47 -6.34
CA VAL A 212 -11.70 -19.65 -6.48
C VAL A 212 -11.21 -20.56 -7.61
N ASP A 213 -10.93 -20.00 -8.79
CA ASP A 213 -10.49 -20.76 -9.95
C ASP A 213 -9.13 -21.41 -9.73
N VAL A 214 -8.17 -20.64 -9.18
CA VAL A 214 -6.80 -21.12 -8.93
C VAL A 214 -6.77 -22.17 -7.83
N GLN A 215 -7.50 -21.99 -6.73
CA GLN A 215 -7.62 -22.99 -5.67
C GLN A 215 -8.20 -24.30 -6.21
N LYS A 216 -9.24 -24.22 -7.02
CA LYS A 216 -9.86 -25.39 -7.65
C LYS A 216 -8.91 -26.13 -8.61
N GLU A 217 -8.12 -25.39 -9.40
CA GLU A 217 -7.20 -25.95 -10.39
C GLU A 217 -5.95 -26.57 -9.77
N THR A 218 -5.40 -25.94 -8.73
CA THR A 218 -4.11 -26.31 -8.12
C THR A 218 -4.23 -27.15 -6.86
N GLY A 219 -5.40 -27.10 -6.22
CA GLY A 219 -5.62 -27.72 -4.92
C GLY A 219 -4.73 -27.12 -3.83
N VAL A 220 -4.33 -25.83 -3.95
CA VAL A 220 -3.66 -25.06 -2.89
C VAL A 220 -4.71 -24.39 -2.02
N HIS A 221 -4.35 -24.06 -0.78
CA HIS A 221 -5.19 -23.23 0.08
C HIS A 221 -4.81 -21.76 -0.07
N ILE A 222 -5.75 -20.94 -0.55
CA ILE A 222 -5.58 -19.48 -0.59
C ILE A 222 -5.89 -18.93 0.80
N ALA A 223 -4.87 -18.52 1.50
CA ALA A 223 -4.99 -18.04 2.88
C ALA A 223 -5.34 -16.55 2.97
N PHE A 224 -4.90 -15.76 1.99
CA PHE A 224 -5.20 -14.33 1.96
C PHE A 224 -5.23 -13.76 0.54
N ILE A 225 -5.94 -12.65 0.38
CA ILE A 225 -5.95 -11.83 -0.83
C ILE A 225 -5.59 -10.40 -0.46
N ASN A 226 -4.52 -9.88 -1.07
CA ASN A 226 -4.02 -8.56 -0.84
C ASN A 226 -4.47 -7.64 -1.99
N LEU A 227 -5.34 -6.69 -1.65
CA LEU A 227 -5.88 -5.69 -2.58
C LEU A 227 -4.92 -4.54 -2.84
N SER A 228 -3.70 -4.58 -2.22
CA SER A 228 -2.67 -3.55 -2.31
C SER A 228 -3.13 -2.16 -1.84
N GLY A 229 -2.48 -1.13 -2.35
CA GLY A 229 -2.80 0.27 -2.11
C GLY A 229 -3.71 0.88 -3.18
N GLY A 230 -3.59 2.16 -3.38
CA GLY A 230 -4.28 2.88 -4.46
C GLY A 230 -5.40 3.79 -4.03
N VAL A 231 -5.97 3.63 -2.81
CA VAL A 231 -6.95 4.58 -2.29
C VAL A 231 -6.35 5.97 -2.23
N GLY A 232 -6.96 6.89 -2.97
CA GLY A 232 -6.49 8.25 -3.16
C GLY A 232 -7.06 9.22 -2.15
N ILE A 233 -6.50 10.43 -2.20
CA ILE A 233 -7.00 11.61 -1.48
C ILE A 233 -7.26 12.74 -2.47
N PRO A 234 -8.22 13.63 -2.19
CA PRO A 234 -8.46 14.79 -3.04
C PRO A 234 -7.30 15.79 -2.89
N TYR A 235 -6.75 16.24 -4.02
CA TYR A 235 -5.77 17.34 -4.07
C TYR A 235 -6.42 18.66 -4.48
N ARG A 236 -7.58 18.61 -5.12
CA ARG A 236 -8.31 19.80 -5.58
C ARG A 236 -9.66 19.91 -4.84
N PRO A 237 -10.15 21.13 -4.58
CA PRO A 237 -11.44 21.35 -3.91
C PRO A 237 -12.64 20.72 -4.62
N SER A 238 -12.52 20.47 -5.94
CA SER A 238 -13.55 19.85 -6.77
C SER A 238 -13.59 18.32 -6.69
N GLN A 239 -12.60 17.70 -6.05
CA GLN A 239 -12.57 16.24 -5.87
C GLN A 239 -13.25 15.85 -4.57
N GLU A 240 -14.11 14.83 -4.64
CA GLU A 240 -14.71 14.24 -3.44
C GLU A 240 -13.74 13.24 -2.78
N PRO A 241 -13.67 13.21 -1.45
CA PRO A 241 -12.84 12.23 -0.75
C PRO A 241 -13.43 10.84 -0.85
N ASN A 242 -12.56 9.84 -0.86
CA ASN A 242 -12.98 8.45 -0.69
C ASN A 242 -13.63 8.22 0.68
N ASP A 243 -14.68 7.42 0.69
CA ASP A 243 -15.30 6.90 1.92
C ASP A 243 -14.83 5.47 2.17
N ILE A 244 -13.93 5.31 3.14
CA ILE A 244 -13.34 4.01 3.45
C ILE A 244 -14.39 3.00 3.98
N MET A 245 -15.46 3.48 4.64
CA MET A 245 -16.53 2.62 5.11
C MET A 245 -17.33 2.05 3.93
N ALA A 246 -17.66 2.89 2.94
CA ALA A 246 -18.31 2.44 1.71
C ALA A 246 -17.43 1.48 0.89
N ILE A 247 -16.11 1.71 0.87
CA ILE A 247 -15.15 0.81 0.26
C ILE A 247 -15.15 -0.55 0.97
N GLY A 248 -15.04 -0.56 2.30
CA GLY A 248 -15.06 -1.77 3.11
C GLY A 248 -16.34 -2.58 2.92
N GLU A 249 -17.50 -1.91 2.92
CA GLU A 249 -18.80 -2.54 2.66
C GLU A 249 -18.88 -3.16 1.26
N GLY A 250 -18.41 -2.44 0.24
CA GLY A 250 -18.39 -2.96 -1.13
C GLY A 250 -17.47 -4.18 -1.32
N VAL A 251 -16.34 -4.24 -0.60
CA VAL A 251 -15.45 -5.41 -0.57
C VAL A 251 -16.12 -6.57 0.17
N HIS A 252 -16.79 -6.29 1.30
CA HIS A 252 -17.56 -7.30 2.05
C HIS A 252 -18.64 -7.94 1.17
N GLN A 253 -19.43 -7.14 0.49
CA GLN A 253 -20.43 -7.65 -0.44
C GLN A 253 -19.82 -8.55 -1.52
N ALA A 254 -18.66 -8.15 -2.10
CA ALA A 254 -17.97 -8.99 -3.08
C ALA A 254 -17.48 -10.31 -2.47
N TYR A 255 -17.05 -10.30 -1.21
CA TYR A 255 -16.63 -11.48 -0.46
C TYR A 255 -17.77 -12.48 -0.27
N ASP A 256 -18.91 -11.98 0.19
CA ASP A 256 -20.11 -12.79 0.40
C ASP A 256 -20.69 -13.37 -0.90
N GLU A 257 -20.56 -12.62 -2.00
CA GLU A 257 -21.05 -13.07 -3.31
C GLU A 257 -20.15 -14.12 -3.98
N VAL A 258 -18.84 -14.11 -3.72
CA VAL A 258 -17.86 -14.91 -4.48
C VAL A 258 -17.17 -15.95 -3.62
N LEU A 259 -16.57 -15.57 -2.48
CA LEU A 259 -15.77 -16.50 -1.67
C LEU A 259 -16.60 -17.38 -0.77
N VAL A 260 -17.60 -16.84 -0.10
CA VAL A 260 -18.45 -17.60 0.81
C VAL A 260 -19.16 -18.78 0.12
N PRO A 261 -19.79 -18.60 -1.07
CA PRO A 261 -20.41 -19.73 -1.77
C PRO A 261 -19.42 -20.77 -2.28
N ALA A 262 -18.14 -20.39 -2.44
CA ALA A 262 -17.05 -21.29 -2.82
C ALA A 262 -16.45 -22.07 -1.64
N GLY A 263 -16.92 -21.82 -0.41
CA GLY A 263 -16.38 -22.42 0.81
C GLY A 263 -14.99 -21.87 1.17
N MET A 264 -14.72 -20.60 0.86
CA MET A 264 -13.48 -19.88 1.11
C MET A 264 -13.70 -18.69 2.07
N ASP A 265 -14.55 -18.89 3.08
CA ASP A 265 -14.92 -17.90 4.09
C ASP A 265 -13.87 -17.69 5.19
N ASP A 266 -12.74 -18.39 5.09
CA ASP A 266 -11.55 -18.24 5.94
C ASP A 266 -10.46 -17.35 5.32
N VAL A 267 -10.64 -16.89 4.08
CA VAL A 267 -9.63 -16.07 3.38
C VAL A 267 -9.50 -14.68 4.02
N ALA A 268 -8.29 -14.36 4.44
CA ALA A 268 -7.98 -13.03 4.99
C ALA A 268 -7.87 -11.97 3.89
N ILE A 269 -8.28 -10.74 4.20
CA ILE A 269 -8.14 -9.59 3.31
C ILE A 269 -7.01 -8.70 3.80
N TYR A 270 -6.06 -8.39 2.90
CA TYR A 270 -4.96 -7.47 3.17
C TYR A 270 -5.06 -6.24 2.27
N THR A 271 -4.55 -5.12 2.78
CA THR A 271 -4.44 -3.86 2.04
C THR A 271 -3.08 -3.20 2.32
N GLU A 272 -2.60 -2.34 1.39
CA GLU A 272 -1.28 -1.69 1.45
C GLU A 272 -1.41 -0.19 1.21
N MET A 273 -2.25 0.48 2.01
CA MET A 273 -2.48 1.90 1.82
C MET A 273 -1.32 2.72 2.40
N GLY A 274 -0.84 3.69 1.63
CA GLY A 274 0.15 4.67 2.09
C GLY A 274 -0.44 6.06 2.13
N ARG A 275 -0.80 6.57 0.95
CA ARG A 275 -1.29 7.94 0.77
C ARG A 275 -2.55 8.23 1.58
N PHE A 276 -3.52 7.34 1.58
CA PHE A 276 -4.76 7.49 2.33
C PHE A 276 -4.52 7.56 3.85
N ILE A 277 -3.51 6.85 4.33
CA ILE A 277 -3.21 6.76 5.76
C ILE A 277 -2.64 8.07 6.30
N LEU A 278 -1.65 8.67 5.61
CA LEU A 278 -0.88 9.81 6.13
C LEU A 278 -1.10 11.12 5.37
N GLY A 279 -1.44 11.06 4.10
CA GLY A 279 -1.45 12.23 3.22
C GLY A 279 -2.30 13.41 3.70
N PRO A 280 -3.50 13.20 4.27
CA PRO A 280 -4.32 14.29 4.79
C PRO A 280 -3.80 14.93 6.08
N TYR A 281 -2.88 14.27 6.78
CA TYR A 281 -2.50 14.58 8.17
C TYR A 281 -1.05 15.06 8.31
N GLY A 282 -0.41 15.41 7.20
CA GLY A 282 0.93 15.99 7.15
C GLY A 282 0.93 17.35 6.46
N ALA A 283 1.86 18.22 6.87
CA ALA A 283 2.09 19.51 6.24
C ALA A 283 3.58 19.84 6.17
N LEU A 284 4.00 20.53 5.10
CA LEU A 284 5.30 21.19 5.04
C LEU A 284 5.16 22.61 5.61
N VAL A 285 5.95 22.93 6.63
CA VAL A 285 6.07 24.26 7.21
C VAL A 285 7.30 24.93 6.61
N ALA A 286 7.10 26.08 6.00
CA ALA A 286 8.15 26.86 5.34
C ALA A 286 7.96 28.36 5.63
N GLN A 287 9.04 29.12 5.62
CA GLN A 287 9.01 30.55 5.81
C GLN A 287 9.06 31.27 4.47
N CYS A 288 8.19 32.26 4.27
CA CYS A 288 8.32 33.20 3.16
C CYS A 288 9.45 34.19 3.45
N ILE A 289 10.55 34.10 2.68
CA ILE A 289 11.73 34.98 2.83
C ILE A 289 11.65 36.18 1.92
N HIS A 290 11.03 36.06 0.75
CA HIS A 290 10.91 37.15 -0.22
C HIS A 290 9.56 37.15 -0.90
N GLN A 291 9.11 38.35 -1.27
CA GLN A 291 7.98 38.54 -2.18
C GLN A 291 8.50 39.21 -3.46
N LYS A 292 7.99 38.75 -4.58
CA LYS A 292 8.30 39.31 -5.90
C LYS A 292 7.03 39.68 -6.62
N HIS A 293 7.02 40.88 -7.18
CA HIS A 293 5.91 41.45 -7.93
C HIS A 293 6.41 41.70 -9.37
N THR A 294 6.07 40.78 -10.28
CA THR A 294 6.43 40.90 -11.71
C THR A 294 5.14 40.80 -12.53
N TYR A 295 5.06 39.88 -13.48
CA TYR A 295 3.81 39.55 -14.18
C TYR A 295 2.84 38.72 -13.32
N LYS A 296 3.34 38.19 -12.21
CA LYS A 296 2.60 37.47 -11.18
C LYS A 296 3.16 37.78 -9.81
N GLU A 297 2.36 37.50 -8.79
CA GLU A 297 2.82 37.55 -7.40
C GLU A 297 3.50 36.23 -7.04
N TYR A 298 4.67 36.34 -6.39
CA TYR A 298 5.45 35.18 -5.95
C TYR A 298 5.81 35.29 -4.48
N ALA A 299 5.63 34.18 -3.74
CA ALA A 299 6.20 33.97 -2.41
C ALA A 299 7.46 33.11 -2.53
N GLY A 300 8.63 33.68 -2.24
CA GLY A 300 9.90 32.95 -2.16
C GLY A 300 10.02 32.27 -0.82
N LEU A 301 10.05 30.92 -0.81
CA LEU A 301 10.11 30.11 0.40
C LEU A 301 11.54 29.63 0.66
N ASP A 302 11.84 29.31 1.91
CA ASP A 302 13.05 28.58 2.32
C ASP A 302 12.97 27.06 2.03
N ALA A 303 11.94 26.63 1.32
CA ALA A 303 11.72 25.26 0.88
C ALA A 303 11.85 25.14 -0.65
N CYS A 304 12.19 23.96 -1.12
CA CYS A 304 12.32 23.67 -2.56
C CYS A 304 11.62 22.37 -2.94
N ALA A 305 11.69 21.98 -4.21
CA ALA A 305 11.10 20.74 -4.71
C ALA A 305 11.58 19.48 -3.97
N ALA A 306 12.80 19.46 -3.42
CA ALA A 306 13.30 18.34 -2.64
C ALA A 306 12.56 18.14 -1.30
N ASN A 307 11.99 19.23 -0.74
CA ASN A 307 11.18 19.15 0.47
C ASN A 307 9.75 18.65 0.20
N LEU A 308 9.22 18.90 -1.00
CA LEU A 308 7.91 18.43 -1.42
C LEU A 308 7.92 18.21 -2.94
N MET A 309 8.29 17.00 -3.37
CA MET A 309 8.51 16.69 -4.79
C MET A 309 7.24 16.61 -5.62
N ARG A 310 6.10 16.23 -5.02
CA ARG A 310 4.87 15.94 -5.76
C ARG A 310 4.42 17.10 -6.69
N PRO A 311 4.34 18.37 -6.27
CA PRO A 311 3.93 19.46 -7.16
C PRO A 311 4.83 19.61 -8.39
N ALA A 312 6.14 19.37 -8.24
CA ALA A 312 7.08 19.45 -9.35
C ALA A 312 7.01 18.26 -10.31
N MET A 313 6.71 17.05 -9.80
CA MET A 313 6.71 15.81 -10.60
C MET A 313 5.37 15.55 -11.29
N TYR A 314 4.26 15.90 -10.67
CA TYR A 314 2.92 15.52 -11.13
C TYR A 314 1.99 16.70 -11.44
N GLY A 315 2.52 17.95 -11.45
CA GLY A 315 1.75 19.14 -11.80
C GLY A 315 0.56 19.42 -10.85
N ALA A 316 0.73 19.13 -9.57
CA ALA A 316 -0.33 19.28 -8.56
C ALA A 316 -0.49 20.74 -8.11
#